data_487d9ec86d9cdff5879f354a71b08ffc
#
_entry.id   487d9ec86d9cdff5879f354a71b08ffc
#
_cell.length_a   1.000
_cell.length_b   1.000
_cell.length_c   1.000
_cell.angle_alpha   90.00
_cell.angle_beta   90.00
_cell.angle_gamma   90.00
#
_symmetry.space_group_name_H-M   'P 1'
#
loop_
_entity.id
_entity.type
_entity.pdbx_description
1 polymer ?
#
loop_
_entity_poly.entity_id
_entity_poly.type
_entity_poly.pdbx_seq_one_letter_code
_entity_poly.pdbx_strand_id
1 'polypeptide(L)'
;MTTTLSGKTALVTGSTSGIGLGIALSLAKAGANLILNGFGDASAVIAEVKQFGGKVGHHPADVSDPAQIADMLTYAEREFGGVDILVNNAGIQHVAAVEDFPVERWDSIIAINLSSVFHATRLSLPGMRTKGWGRIINVASVHGQVGSVGKAAYVAAKHGVIGLTKVVGLETATSNVTCNAICPGWVLTPLVQKQIDDRIATGVDPQQAQHDLLAEKQPSLEFVTPPQLGELVLFLCSEAGSQVRGAAWNIDGGWLAQ
;
A
#
# COMPACT_ATOMS: atom_id res chain seq x y z
N MET A 1 -6.33 -21.80 9.17
CA MET A 1 -5.41 -22.34 8.14
C MET A 1 -4.41 -21.23 7.84
N THR A 2 -3.12 -21.49 8.00
CA THR A 2 -2.07 -20.54 7.65
C THR A 2 -1.93 -20.48 6.12
N THR A 3 -2.12 -19.31 5.52
CA THR A 3 -1.87 -19.10 4.09
C THR A 3 -0.39 -19.32 3.81
N THR A 4 -0.05 -20.27 2.95
CA THR A 4 1.33 -20.44 2.49
C THR A 4 1.50 -19.77 1.14
N LEU A 5 2.54 -18.93 1.03
CA LEU A 5 2.94 -18.24 -0.19
C LEU A 5 4.30 -18.72 -0.70
N SER A 6 4.70 -19.93 -0.29
CA SER A 6 5.95 -20.54 -0.73
C SER A 6 6.03 -20.61 -2.26
N GLY A 7 7.14 -20.16 -2.84
CA GLY A 7 7.34 -20.07 -4.28
C GLY A 7 6.67 -18.86 -4.97
N LYS A 8 5.90 -18.04 -4.25
CA LYS A 8 5.34 -16.80 -4.78
C LYS A 8 6.29 -15.62 -4.55
N THR A 9 6.32 -14.68 -5.48
CA THR A 9 7.12 -13.46 -5.40
C THR A 9 6.21 -12.25 -5.22
N ALA A 10 6.43 -11.51 -4.14
CA ALA A 10 5.72 -10.28 -3.84
C ALA A 10 6.62 -9.06 -4.08
N LEU A 11 6.12 -8.09 -4.83
CA LEU A 11 6.68 -6.75 -4.96
C LEU A 11 5.83 -5.79 -4.12
N VAL A 12 6.47 -5.09 -3.18
CA VAL A 12 5.81 -4.10 -2.32
C VAL A 12 6.46 -2.74 -2.52
N THR A 13 5.74 -1.78 -3.09
CA THR A 13 6.27 -0.41 -3.27
C THR A 13 6.25 0.37 -1.95
N GLY A 14 7.29 1.19 -1.72
CA GLY A 14 7.43 1.94 -0.46
C GLY A 14 7.52 1.06 0.77
N SER A 15 8.28 -0.04 0.71
CA SER A 15 8.34 -1.09 1.75
C SER A 15 9.54 -1.00 2.68
N THR A 16 10.30 0.10 2.65
CA THR A 16 11.41 0.32 3.58
C THR A 16 10.98 0.83 4.96
N SER A 17 9.69 1.12 5.16
CA SER A 17 9.13 1.56 6.44
C SER A 17 7.61 1.42 6.51
N GLY A 18 7.02 1.69 7.67
CA GLY A 18 5.59 1.88 7.87
C GLY A 18 4.70 0.72 7.40
N ILE A 19 3.61 1.04 6.70
CA ILE A 19 2.63 0.06 6.22
C ILE A 19 3.28 -0.94 5.26
N GLY A 20 4.06 -0.45 4.29
CA GLY A 20 4.69 -1.31 3.29
C GLY A 20 5.64 -2.34 3.91
N LEU A 21 6.43 -1.95 4.91
CA LEU A 21 7.28 -2.87 5.65
C LEU A 21 6.46 -3.91 6.41
N GLY A 22 5.40 -3.49 7.12
CA GLY A 22 4.54 -4.42 7.86
C GLY A 22 3.89 -5.46 6.95
N ILE A 23 3.41 -5.05 5.77
CA ILE A 23 2.88 -5.97 4.77
C ILE A 23 3.97 -6.91 4.23
N ALA A 24 5.17 -6.37 3.91
CA ALA A 24 6.29 -7.18 3.44
C ALA A 24 6.70 -8.25 4.45
N LEU A 25 6.76 -7.92 5.74
CA LEU A 25 7.05 -8.86 6.81
C LEU A 25 5.98 -9.96 6.93
N SER A 26 4.69 -9.62 6.82
CA SER A 26 3.61 -10.61 6.86
C SER A 26 3.68 -11.57 5.66
N LEU A 27 3.95 -11.05 4.46
CA LEU A 27 4.14 -11.88 3.25
C LEU A 27 5.37 -12.78 3.36
N ALA A 28 6.48 -12.26 3.92
CA ALA A 28 7.70 -13.06 4.16
C ALA A 28 7.45 -14.20 5.16
N LYS A 29 6.76 -13.92 6.29
CA LYS A 29 6.36 -14.92 7.27
C LYS A 29 5.50 -16.03 6.67
N ALA A 30 4.70 -15.71 5.65
CA ALA A 30 3.91 -16.67 4.90
C ALA A 30 4.73 -17.45 3.84
N GLY A 31 6.04 -17.19 3.71
CA GLY A 31 6.97 -17.91 2.82
C GLY A 31 7.15 -17.28 1.43
N ALA A 32 6.67 -16.06 1.18
CA ALA A 32 6.89 -15.39 -0.09
C ALA A 32 8.35 -14.92 -0.27
N ASN A 33 8.83 -14.91 -1.51
CA ASN A 33 9.97 -14.11 -1.90
C ASN A 33 9.57 -12.63 -1.94
N LEU A 34 10.48 -11.74 -1.56
CA LEU A 34 10.18 -10.30 -1.47
C LEU A 34 11.07 -9.47 -2.39
N ILE A 35 10.44 -8.56 -3.12
CA ILE A 35 11.10 -7.43 -3.76
C ILE A 35 10.65 -6.17 -3.02
N LEU A 36 11.58 -5.60 -2.27
CA LEU A 36 11.37 -4.35 -1.55
C LEU A 36 11.66 -3.17 -2.47
N ASN A 37 10.92 -2.09 -2.29
CA ASN A 37 11.16 -0.84 -3.01
C ASN A 37 11.12 0.34 -2.04
N GLY A 38 11.99 1.29 -2.25
CA GLY A 38 12.10 2.54 -1.50
C GLY A 38 13.50 3.12 -1.59
N PHE A 39 13.65 4.34 -1.12
CA PHE A 39 14.92 5.06 -1.16
C PHE A 39 15.80 4.77 0.06
N GLY A 40 17.08 5.08 -0.08
CA GLY A 40 18.07 5.00 0.99
C GLY A 40 18.63 3.61 1.21
N ASP A 41 19.32 3.44 2.33
CA ASP A 41 19.90 2.14 2.72
C ASP A 41 18.83 1.20 3.26
N ALA A 42 18.55 0.14 2.51
CA ALA A 42 17.59 -0.89 2.87
C ALA A 42 18.22 -2.09 3.61
N SER A 43 19.51 -2.05 3.95
CA SER A 43 20.27 -3.20 4.49
C SER A 43 19.63 -3.79 5.73
N ALA A 44 19.20 -2.96 6.68
CA ALA A 44 18.55 -3.40 7.91
C ALA A 44 17.20 -4.12 7.62
N VAL A 45 16.37 -3.53 6.75
CA VAL A 45 15.07 -4.10 6.35
C VAL A 45 15.25 -5.41 5.60
N ILE A 46 16.23 -5.48 4.68
CA ILE A 46 16.57 -6.71 3.96
C ILE A 46 16.99 -7.81 4.95
N ALA A 47 17.82 -7.47 5.94
CA ALA A 47 18.28 -8.43 6.96
C ALA A 47 17.08 -8.95 7.80
N GLU A 48 16.15 -8.07 8.17
CA GLU A 48 14.93 -8.43 8.91
C GLU A 48 14.04 -9.37 8.08
N VAL A 49 13.78 -9.03 6.82
CA VAL A 49 12.91 -9.84 5.95
C VAL A 49 13.54 -11.19 5.62
N LYS A 50 14.87 -11.26 5.44
CA LYS A 50 15.60 -12.51 5.16
C LYS A 50 15.50 -13.57 6.27
N GLN A 51 15.19 -13.18 7.50
CA GLN A 51 15.02 -14.13 8.62
C GLN A 51 13.89 -15.13 8.39
N PHE A 52 12.95 -14.84 7.47
CA PHE A 52 11.84 -15.73 7.13
C PHE A 52 12.14 -16.72 6.01
N GLY A 53 13.37 -16.74 5.47
CA GLY A 53 13.90 -17.79 4.59
C GLY A 53 13.58 -17.62 3.10
N GLY A 54 12.75 -16.67 2.68
CA GLY A 54 12.50 -16.37 1.27
C GLY A 54 13.65 -15.61 0.60
N LYS A 55 13.71 -15.63 -0.74
CA LYS A 55 14.60 -14.76 -1.50
C LYS A 55 14.16 -13.30 -1.31
N VAL A 56 15.11 -12.40 -1.03
CA VAL A 56 14.83 -10.97 -0.83
C VAL A 56 15.73 -10.15 -1.75
N GLY A 57 15.10 -9.26 -2.51
CA GLY A 57 15.77 -8.23 -3.32
C GLY A 57 15.25 -6.83 -2.95
N HIS A 58 15.97 -5.84 -3.42
CA HIS A 58 15.59 -4.43 -3.28
C HIS A 58 15.82 -3.70 -4.59
N HIS A 59 14.91 -2.80 -4.95
CA HIS A 59 15.04 -1.93 -6.11
C HIS A 59 14.69 -0.49 -5.74
N PRO A 60 15.59 0.49 -5.96
CA PRO A 60 15.40 1.88 -5.50
C PRO A 60 14.59 2.75 -6.47
N ALA A 61 13.75 2.15 -7.32
CA ALA A 61 12.96 2.89 -8.30
C ALA A 61 12.15 4.02 -7.67
N ASP A 62 12.22 5.20 -8.26
CA ASP A 62 11.25 6.26 -8.05
C ASP A 62 9.96 5.90 -8.79
N VAL A 63 8.92 5.62 -8.01
CA VAL A 63 7.62 5.23 -8.58
C VAL A 63 6.86 6.40 -9.23
N SER A 64 7.35 7.63 -9.12
CA SER A 64 6.84 8.76 -9.91
C SER A 64 7.26 8.69 -11.38
N ASP A 65 8.30 7.91 -11.69
CA ASP A 65 8.86 7.73 -13.03
C ASP A 65 8.44 6.37 -13.63
N PRO A 66 7.60 6.38 -14.69
CA PRO A 66 7.16 5.15 -15.35
C PRO A 66 8.30 4.29 -15.91
N ALA A 67 9.44 4.89 -16.30
CA ALA A 67 10.58 4.15 -16.81
C ALA A 67 11.28 3.37 -15.68
N GLN A 68 11.40 3.95 -14.50
CA GLN A 68 11.96 3.26 -13.34
C GLN A 68 11.03 2.15 -12.81
N ILE A 69 9.70 2.33 -12.91
CA ILE A 69 8.76 1.24 -12.63
C ILE A 69 8.98 0.07 -13.61
N ALA A 70 9.15 0.35 -14.91
CA ALA A 70 9.43 -0.68 -15.90
C ALA A 70 10.75 -1.40 -15.63
N ASP A 71 11.80 -0.69 -15.24
CA ASP A 71 13.09 -1.27 -14.84
C ASP A 71 12.95 -2.18 -13.61
N MET A 72 12.20 -1.74 -12.60
CA MET A 72 11.90 -2.56 -11.41
C MET A 72 11.15 -3.85 -11.76
N LEU A 73 10.20 -3.81 -12.69
CA LEU A 73 9.48 -5.02 -13.13
C LEU A 73 10.39 -5.92 -13.99
N THR A 74 11.30 -5.35 -14.79
CA THR A 74 12.32 -6.10 -15.53
C THR A 74 13.29 -6.79 -14.57
N TYR A 75 13.72 -6.11 -13.51
CA TYR A 75 14.49 -6.71 -12.42
C TYR A 75 13.73 -7.86 -11.76
N ALA A 76 12.44 -7.69 -11.48
CA ALA A 76 11.60 -8.74 -10.91
C ALA A 76 11.54 -9.98 -11.82
N GLU A 77 11.39 -9.79 -13.13
CA GLU A 77 11.36 -10.90 -14.09
C GLU A 77 12.70 -11.65 -14.12
N ARG A 78 13.80 -10.92 -14.25
CA ARG A 78 15.15 -11.49 -14.33
C ARG A 78 15.56 -12.25 -13.08
N GLU A 79 15.34 -11.65 -11.90
CA GLU A 79 15.84 -12.17 -10.63
C GLU A 79 14.89 -13.15 -9.94
N PHE A 80 13.58 -13.00 -10.14
CA PHE A 80 12.56 -13.71 -9.37
C PHE A 80 11.58 -14.50 -10.27
N GLY A 81 11.69 -14.41 -11.59
CA GLY A 81 10.74 -15.01 -12.52
C GLY A 81 9.40 -14.28 -12.54
N GLY A 82 9.40 -12.98 -12.24
CA GLY A 82 8.25 -12.08 -12.28
C GLY A 82 7.54 -11.90 -10.96
N VAL A 83 6.45 -11.13 -10.97
CA VAL A 83 5.66 -10.78 -9.79
C VAL A 83 4.38 -11.61 -9.76
N ASP A 84 4.12 -12.27 -8.64
CA ASP A 84 2.87 -12.99 -8.36
C ASP A 84 1.92 -12.14 -7.49
N ILE A 85 2.48 -11.36 -6.56
CA ILE A 85 1.74 -10.46 -5.66
C ILE A 85 2.30 -9.05 -5.83
N LEU A 86 1.46 -8.12 -6.27
CA LEU A 86 1.80 -6.70 -6.37
C LEU A 86 1.08 -5.93 -5.26
N VAL A 87 1.84 -5.28 -4.38
CA VAL A 87 1.31 -4.38 -3.37
C VAL A 87 1.71 -2.95 -3.72
N ASN A 88 0.77 -2.18 -4.24
CA ASN A 88 0.92 -0.76 -4.53
C ASN A 88 0.68 0.03 -3.24
N ASN A 89 1.75 0.30 -2.50
CA ASN A 89 1.67 0.96 -1.19
C ASN A 89 2.33 2.35 -1.19
N ALA A 90 3.33 2.62 -2.03
CA ALA A 90 4.00 3.91 -2.05
C ALA A 90 3.01 5.08 -2.12
N GLY A 91 3.26 6.11 -1.34
CA GLY A 91 2.38 7.27 -1.32
C GLY A 91 2.94 8.43 -0.51
N ILE A 92 2.57 9.63 -0.93
CA ILE A 92 2.92 10.89 -0.26
C ILE A 92 1.65 11.72 -0.02
N GLN A 93 1.76 12.72 0.86
CA GLN A 93 0.67 13.65 1.17
C GLN A 93 1.19 15.07 1.31
N HIS A 94 0.34 16.04 0.97
CA HIS A 94 0.49 17.44 1.28
C HIS A 94 -0.87 18.00 1.71
N VAL A 95 -0.86 18.98 2.62
CA VAL A 95 -2.08 19.60 3.16
C VAL A 95 -2.04 21.09 2.84
N ALA A 96 -3.01 21.56 2.07
CA ALA A 96 -3.23 22.98 1.76
C ALA A 96 -4.68 23.18 1.30
N ALA A 97 -5.22 24.39 1.42
CA ALA A 97 -6.49 24.75 0.78
C ALA A 97 -6.38 24.60 -0.74
N VAL A 98 -7.50 24.39 -1.44
CA VAL A 98 -7.46 24.09 -2.89
C VAL A 98 -6.84 25.26 -3.67
N GLU A 99 -7.18 26.50 -3.32
CA GLU A 99 -6.67 27.71 -3.94
C GLU A 99 -5.17 27.95 -3.69
N ASP A 100 -4.65 27.45 -2.58
CA ASP A 100 -3.24 27.59 -2.18
C ASP A 100 -2.42 26.31 -2.43
N PHE A 101 -3.03 25.28 -3.05
CA PHE A 101 -2.37 23.99 -3.22
C PHE A 101 -1.29 24.09 -4.30
N PRO A 102 0.01 23.87 -3.98
CA PRO A 102 1.08 23.97 -4.97
C PRO A 102 0.91 22.95 -6.09
N VAL A 103 0.95 23.41 -7.35
CA VAL A 103 0.72 22.57 -8.55
C VAL A 103 1.73 21.41 -8.61
N GLU A 104 2.98 21.66 -8.32
CA GLU A 104 4.03 20.62 -8.30
C GLU A 104 3.79 19.56 -7.22
N ARG A 105 3.14 19.91 -6.12
CA ARG A 105 2.72 18.94 -5.09
C ARG A 105 1.54 18.11 -5.54
N TRP A 106 0.58 18.75 -6.22
CA TRP A 106 -0.52 18.04 -6.87
C TRP A 106 0.01 17.01 -7.87
N ASP A 107 0.86 17.43 -8.81
CA ASP A 107 1.41 16.55 -9.85
C ASP A 107 2.20 15.38 -9.24
N SER A 108 3.04 15.64 -8.24
CA SER A 108 3.80 14.60 -7.53
C SER A 108 2.88 13.60 -6.82
N ILE A 109 1.81 14.06 -6.16
CA ILE A 109 0.86 13.18 -5.49
C ILE A 109 0.11 12.31 -6.50
N ILE A 110 -0.35 12.88 -7.61
CA ILE A 110 -1.03 12.11 -8.67
C ILE A 110 -0.06 11.08 -9.28
N ALA A 111 1.17 11.48 -9.59
CA ALA A 111 2.18 10.58 -10.15
C ALA A 111 2.45 9.37 -9.21
N ILE A 112 2.71 9.64 -7.92
CA ILE A 112 3.09 8.60 -6.95
C ILE A 112 1.86 7.80 -6.48
N ASN A 113 0.75 8.47 -6.10
CA ASN A 113 -0.34 7.78 -5.42
C ASN A 113 -1.37 7.15 -6.38
N LEU A 114 -1.38 7.54 -7.66
CA LEU A 114 -2.35 7.03 -8.66
C LEU A 114 -1.67 6.49 -9.92
N SER A 115 -0.85 7.30 -10.61
CA SER A 115 -0.28 6.88 -11.89
C SER A 115 0.67 5.69 -11.72
N SER A 116 1.46 5.65 -10.64
CA SER A 116 2.33 4.52 -10.31
C SER A 116 1.56 3.21 -10.19
N VAL A 117 0.38 3.25 -9.54
CA VAL A 117 -0.50 2.08 -9.35
C VAL A 117 -0.95 1.53 -10.70
N PHE A 118 -1.33 2.42 -11.63
CA PHE A 118 -1.66 2.05 -13.00
C PHE A 118 -0.46 1.42 -13.72
N HIS A 119 0.71 2.08 -13.69
CA HIS A 119 1.89 1.60 -14.42
C HIS A 119 2.38 0.24 -13.90
N ALA A 120 2.50 0.06 -12.57
CA ALA A 120 2.91 -1.20 -12.00
C ALA A 120 1.90 -2.32 -12.28
N THR A 121 0.59 -2.05 -12.16
CA THR A 121 -0.47 -3.00 -12.48
C THR A 121 -0.43 -3.39 -13.95
N ARG A 122 -0.37 -2.43 -14.87
CA ARG A 122 -0.31 -2.67 -16.32
C ARG A 122 0.85 -3.58 -16.72
N LEU A 123 2.02 -3.37 -16.10
CA LEU A 123 3.23 -4.14 -16.43
C LEU A 123 3.26 -5.52 -15.76
N SER A 124 2.65 -5.70 -14.59
CA SER A 124 2.62 -6.99 -13.88
C SER A 124 1.52 -7.94 -14.40
N LEU A 125 0.40 -7.39 -14.85
CA LEU A 125 -0.80 -8.16 -15.19
C LEU A 125 -0.58 -9.22 -16.30
N PRO A 126 0.15 -8.95 -17.39
CA PRO A 126 0.40 -9.98 -18.43
C PRO A 126 1.11 -11.21 -17.88
N GLY A 127 2.15 -11.02 -17.05
CA GLY A 127 2.89 -12.12 -16.40
C GLY A 127 1.99 -12.93 -15.46
N MET A 128 1.16 -12.27 -14.65
CA MET A 128 0.19 -12.94 -13.77
C MET A 128 -0.82 -13.78 -14.56
N ARG A 129 -1.33 -13.26 -15.69
CA ARG A 129 -2.23 -14.01 -16.59
C ARG A 129 -1.56 -15.23 -17.19
N THR A 130 -0.31 -15.11 -17.67
CA THR A 130 0.47 -16.22 -18.22
C THR A 130 0.73 -17.31 -17.18
N LYS A 131 1.02 -16.92 -15.93
CA LYS A 131 1.21 -17.86 -14.81
C LYS A 131 -0.11 -18.47 -14.31
N GLY A 132 -1.27 -17.95 -14.72
CA GLY A 132 -2.59 -18.40 -14.28
C GLY A 132 -2.88 -18.09 -12.81
N TRP A 133 -2.15 -17.15 -12.18
CA TRP A 133 -2.36 -16.72 -10.80
C TRP A 133 -1.75 -15.32 -10.56
N GLY A 134 -2.47 -14.49 -9.82
CA GLY A 134 -1.97 -13.17 -9.42
C GLY A 134 -2.84 -12.51 -8.35
N ARG A 135 -2.22 -11.66 -7.53
CA ARG A 135 -2.87 -10.85 -6.52
C ARG A 135 -2.37 -9.42 -6.58
N ILE A 136 -3.28 -8.49 -6.83
CA ILE A 136 -2.98 -7.06 -6.85
C ILE A 136 -3.69 -6.42 -5.67
N ILE A 137 -2.92 -5.82 -4.76
CA ILE A 137 -3.41 -5.16 -3.56
C ILE A 137 -3.02 -3.69 -3.64
N ASN A 138 -4.00 -2.82 -3.68
CA ASN A 138 -3.79 -1.38 -3.71
C ASN A 138 -4.02 -0.80 -2.31
N VAL A 139 -3.00 -0.21 -1.70
CA VAL A 139 -3.16 0.51 -0.44
C VAL A 139 -3.78 1.87 -0.74
N ALA A 140 -5.12 1.92 -0.67
CA ALA A 140 -5.90 3.14 -0.79
C ALA A 140 -5.88 3.91 0.56
N SER A 141 -7.03 4.26 1.08
CA SER A 141 -7.26 4.94 2.37
C SER A 141 -8.77 5.06 2.57
N VAL A 142 -9.23 5.35 3.78
CA VAL A 142 -10.57 5.93 4.02
C VAL A 142 -10.82 7.15 3.13
N HIS A 143 -9.78 7.95 2.85
CA HIS A 143 -9.84 9.08 1.91
C HIS A 143 -10.01 8.69 0.44
N GLY A 144 -10.12 7.43 0.12
CA GLY A 144 -10.61 6.96 -1.18
C GLY A 144 -12.14 6.83 -1.24
N GLN A 145 -12.84 7.06 -0.12
CA GLN A 145 -14.29 6.92 0.01
C GLN A 145 -14.95 8.17 0.58
N VAL A 146 -14.20 9.00 1.32
CA VAL A 146 -14.67 10.27 1.90
C VAL A 146 -13.68 11.39 1.66
N GLY A 147 -14.18 12.62 1.68
CA GLY A 147 -13.36 13.83 1.59
C GLY A 147 -12.64 14.16 2.90
N SER A 148 -11.66 15.05 2.79
CA SER A 148 -11.01 15.70 3.93
C SER A 148 -10.50 17.07 3.50
N VAL A 149 -10.77 18.07 4.34
CA VAL A 149 -10.32 19.45 4.09
C VAL A 149 -8.79 19.48 3.94
N GLY A 150 -8.30 20.25 2.98
CA GLY A 150 -6.88 20.45 2.72
C GLY A 150 -6.16 19.28 2.04
N LYS A 151 -6.85 18.21 1.62
CA LYS A 151 -6.24 17.00 1.05
C LYS A 151 -6.67 16.74 -0.40
N ALA A 152 -6.88 17.79 -1.20
CA ALA A 152 -7.46 17.68 -2.54
C ALA A 152 -6.77 16.61 -3.41
N ALA A 153 -5.46 16.69 -3.62
CA ALA A 153 -4.72 15.75 -4.46
C ALA A 153 -4.74 14.32 -3.90
N TYR A 154 -4.56 14.16 -2.57
CA TYR A 154 -4.55 12.85 -1.93
C TYR A 154 -5.91 12.15 -2.03
N VAL A 155 -6.99 12.87 -1.73
CA VAL A 155 -8.37 12.37 -1.86
C VAL A 155 -8.69 11.99 -3.30
N ALA A 156 -8.36 12.85 -4.27
CA ALA A 156 -8.56 12.56 -5.69
C ALA A 156 -7.80 11.28 -6.12
N ALA A 157 -6.51 11.18 -5.74
CA ALA A 157 -5.69 10.01 -6.06
C ALA A 157 -6.28 8.71 -5.44
N LYS A 158 -6.66 8.73 -4.16
CA LYS A 158 -7.15 7.53 -3.47
C LYS A 158 -8.53 7.10 -3.95
N HIS A 159 -9.42 8.04 -4.35
CA HIS A 159 -10.65 7.71 -5.08
C HIS A 159 -10.35 7.09 -6.45
N GLY A 160 -9.37 7.64 -7.19
CA GLY A 160 -8.91 7.09 -8.46
C GLY A 160 -8.39 5.66 -8.34
N VAL A 161 -7.62 5.36 -7.27
CA VAL A 161 -7.14 4.00 -6.98
C VAL A 161 -8.28 3.01 -6.77
N ILE A 162 -9.33 3.39 -6.03
CA ILE A 162 -10.51 2.54 -5.84
C ILE A 162 -11.24 2.32 -7.18
N GLY A 163 -11.37 3.37 -8.00
CA GLY A 163 -11.93 3.25 -9.35
C GLY A 163 -11.13 2.27 -10.23
N LEU A 164 -9.80 2.45 -10.28
CA LEU A 164 -8.89 1.55 -11.02
C LEU A 164 -8.98 0.10 -10.50
N THR A 165 -9.06 -0.09 -9.19
CA THR A 165 -9.21 -1.42 -8.56
C THR A 165 -10.46 -2.16 -9.07
N LYS A 166 -11.59 -1.45 -9.20
CA LYS A 166 -12.85 -2.02 -9.73
C LYS A 166 -12.70 -2.42 -11.19
N VAL A 167 -12.10 -1.57 -12.01
CA VAL A 167 -11.88 -1.87 -13.44
C VAL A 167 -11.01 -3.10 -13.61
N VAL A 168 -9.84 -3.15 -12.95
CA VAL A 168 -8.95 -4.30 -13.03
C VAL A 168 -9.61 -5.57 -12.48
N GLY A 169 -10.38 -5.47 -11.39
CA GLY A 169 -11.16 -6.58 -10.84
C GLY A 169 -12.17 -7.17 -11.84
N LEU A 170 -12.85 -6.32 -12.61
CA LEU A 170 -13.76 -6.75 -13.68
C LEU A 170 -13.01 -7.38 -14.87
N GLU A 171 -11.92 -6.75 -15.33
CA GLU A 171 -11.13 -7.24 -16.46
C GLU A 171 -10.41 -8.56 -16.18
N THR A 172 -10.25 -8.92 -14.91
CA THR A 172 -9.63 -10.19 -14.48
C THR A 172 -10.64 -11.21 -13.95
N ALA A 173 -11.92 -10.91 -13.96
CA ALA A 173 -12.98 -11.70 -13.30
C ALA A 173 -13.04 -13.17 -13.76
N THR A 174 -12.70 -13.46 -15.00
CA THR A 174 -12.68 -14.82 -15.57
C THR A 174 -11.35 -15.53 -15.42
N SER A 175 -10.39 -14.95 -14.69
CA SER A 175 -9.07 -15.52 -14.45
C SER A 175 -8.81 -15.72 -12.95
N ASN A 176 -7.71 -16.39 -12.60
CA ASN A 176 -7.27 -16.51 -11.20
C ASN A 176 -6.37 -15.33 -10.75
N VAL A 177 -6.59 -14.16 -11.35
CA VAL A 177 -5.97 -12.90 -10.91
C VAL A 177 -7.04 -12.06 -10.22
N THR A 178 -6.76 -11.53 -9.03
CA THR A 178 -7.66 -10.62 -8.32
C THR A 178 -7.01 -9.27 -8.09
N CYS A 179 -7.81 -8.22 -8.05
CA CYS A 179 -7.37 -6.87 -7.71
C CYS A 179 -8.32 -6.31 -6.65
N ASN A 180 -7.76 -5.89 -5.51
CA ASN A 180 -8.52 -5.33 -4.40
C ASN A 180 -7.80 -4.15 -3.77
N ALA A 181 -8.53 -3.27 -3.11
CA ALA A 181 -8.00 -2.17 -2.32
C ALA A 181 -8.18 -2.44 -0.82
N ILE A 182 -7.20 -2.06 -0.02
CA ILE A 182 -7.33 -1.93 1.43
C ILE A 182 -7.35 -0.44 1.78
N CYS A 183 -8.23 -0.06 2.70
CA CYS A 183 -8.55 1.32 3.05
C CYS A 183 -8.30 1.56 4.54
N PRO A 184 -7.04 1.81 4.95
CA PRO A 184 -6.73 2.09 6.34
C PRO A 184 -7.31 3.42 6.81
N GLY A 185 -7.69 3.48 8.10
CA GLY A 185 -7.80 4.72 8.86
C GLY A 185 -6.42 5.23 9.31
N TRP A 186 -6.34 5.72 10.55
CA TRP A 186 -5.08 6.14 11.15
C TRP A 186 -4.18 4.94 11.45
N VAL A 187 -3.00 4.92 10.84
CA VAL A 187 -1.93 3.95 11.11
C VAL A 187 -0.74 4.71 11.65
N LEU A 188 -0.21 4.31 12.81
CA LEU A 188 0.98 4.95 13.37
C LEU A 188 2.21 4.67 12.50
N THR A 189 2.47 5.60 11.60
CA THR A 189 3.60 5.63 10.68
C THR A 189 4.46 6.86 10.95
N PRO A 190 5.67 6.98 10.41
CA PRO A 190 6.45 8.21 10.55
C PRO A 190 5.69 9.48 10.10
N LEU A 191 4.83 9.37 9.09
CA LEU A 191 3.99 10.47 8.62
C LEU A 191 2.95 10.89 9.66
N VAL A 192 2.32 9.94 10.33
CA VAL A 192 1.32 10.21 11.38
C VAL A 192 2.00 10.64 12.66
N GLN A 193 3.15 10.03 13.01
CA GLN A 193 3.95 10.46 14.16
C GLN A 193 4.32 11.94 14.06
N LYS A 194 4.74 12.39 12.88
CA LYS A 194 5.02 13.82 12.67
C LYS A 194 3.82 14.72 12.98
N GLN A 195 2.60 14.32 12.63
CA GLN A 195 1.39 15.11 12.95
C GLN A 195 1.14 15.17 14.47
N ILE A 196 1.46 14.09 15.18
CA ILE A 196 1.39 14.05 16.67
C ILE A 196 2.47 14.96 17.24
N ASP A 197 3.71 14.87 16.75
CA ASP A 197 4.84 15.69 17.20
C ASP A 197 4.57 17.19 16.98
N ASP A 198 3.97 17.56 15.85
CA ASP A 198 3.59 18.93 15.54
C ASP A 198 2.55 19.46 16.58
N ARG A 199 1.62 18.62 17.08
CA ARG A 199 0.68 18.97 18.15
C ARG A 199 1.38 19.10 19.51
N ILE A 200 2.28 18.17 19.81
CA ILE A 200 3.09 18.22 21.06
C ILE A 200 3.92 19.52 21.09
N ALA A 201 4.46 19.94 19.97
CA ALA A 201 5.22 21.17 19.86
C ALA A 201 4.41 22.44 20.21
N THR A 202 3.08 22.38 20.16
CA THR A 202 2.17 23.47 20.63
C THR A 202 1.89 23.41 22.15
N GLY A 203 2.52 22.48 22.89
CA GLY A 203 2.37 22.33 24.35
C GLY A 203 1.28 21.35 24.79
N VAL A 204 0.72 20.57 23.86
CA VAL A 204 -0.24 19.51 24.19
C VAL A 204 0.49 18.28 24.74
N ASP A 205 -0.08 17.66 25.78
CA ASP A 205 0.44 16.39 26.33
C ASP A 205 0.48 15.29 25.25
N PRO A 206 1.53 14.45 25.20
CA PRO A 206 1.67 13.42 24.17
C PRO A 206 0.50 12.43 24.08
N GLN A 207 -0.05 11.98 25.20
CA GLN A 207 -1.20 11.06 25.18
C GLN A 207 -2.47 11.78 24.70
N GLN A 208 -2.65 13.03 25.13
CA GLN A 208 -3.76 13.86 24.67
C GLN A 208 -3.66 14.15 23.17
N ALA A 209 -2.46 14.44 22.65
CA ALA A 209 -2.23 14.69 21.21
C ALA A 209 -2.60 13.46 20.34
N GLN A 210 -2.27 12.26 20.80
CA GLN A 210 -2.68 11.01 20.13
C GLN A 210 -4.18 10.77 20.22
N HIS A 211 -4.74 10.91 21.41
CA HIS A 211 -6.18 10.75 21.64
C HIS A 211 -6.99 11.71 20.77
N ASP A 212 -6.64 12.99 20.74
CA ASP A 212 -7.36 14.01 19.99
C ASP A 212 -7.31 13.72 18.48
N LEU A 213 -6.15 13.26 17.96
CA LEU A 213 -6.03 12.88 16.57
C LEU A 213 -6.97 11.72 16.20
N LEU A 214 -7.06 10.73 17.06
CA LEU A 214 -7.93 9.57 16.86
C LEU A 214 -9.40 9.95 17.03
N ALA A 215 -9.74 10.67 18.09
CA ALA A 215 -11.12 11.07 18.42
C ALA A 215 -11.78 11.93 17.34
N GLU A 216 -10.99 12.62 16.51
CA GLU A 216 -11.53 13.40 15.39
C GLU A 216 -12.30 12.53 14.38
N LYS A 217 -11.86 11.26 14.16
CA LYS A 217 -12.33 10.46 13.02
C LYS A 217 -12.39 8.95 13.26
N GLN A 218 -11.68 8.40 14.25
CA GLN A 218 -11.53 6.95 14.44
C GLN A 218 -12.13 6.52 15.77
N PRO A 219 -13.41 6.09 15.81
CA PRO A 219 -14.16 5.80 17.04
C PRO A 219 -13.54 4.75 17.95
N SER A 220 -12.73 3.84 17.42
CA SER A 220 -12.03 2.84 18.24
C SER A 220 -10.97 3.44 19.16
N LEU A 221 -10.54 4.69 18.92
CA LEU A 221 -9.47 5.38 19.64
C LEU A 221 -8.12 4.61 19.64
N GLU A 222 -7.94 3.70 18.69
CA GLU A 222 -6.73 2.90 18.52
C GLU A 222 -6.21 3.04 17.11
N PHE A 223 -4.88 3.11 16.94
CA PHE A 223 -4.28 3.07 15.62
C PHE A 223 -4.40 1.67 15.01
N VAL A 224 -4.73 1.62 13.72
CA VAL A 224 -4.53 0.41 12.94
C VAL A 224 -3.03 0.12 12.86
N THR A 225 -2.65 -1.14 13.01
CA THR A 225 -1.25 -1.55 12.99
C THR A 225 -0.83 -2.12 11.64
N PRO A 226 0.44 -1.94 11.22
CA PRO A 226 0.94 -2.56 9.99
C PRO A 226 0.75 -4.09 9.93
N PRO A 227 0.92 -4.86 11.03
CA PRO A 227 0.58 -6.29 11.03
C PRO A 227 -0.89 -6.60 10.72
N GLN A 228 -1.86 -5.81 11.24
CA GLN A 228 -3.28 -6.01 10.92
C GLN A 228 -3.53 -5.84 9.42
N LEU A 229 -2.88 -4.87 8.78
CA LEU A 229 -2.95 -4.68 7.32
C LEU A 229 -2.31 -5.87 6.58
N GLY A 230 -1.19 -6.37 7.09
CA GLY A 230 -0.53 -7.56 6.56
C GLY A 230 -1.43 -8.81 6.59
N GLU A 231 -2.14 -9.05 7.68
CA GLU A 231 -3.07 -10.18 7.80
C GLU A 231 -4.25 -10.06 6.83
N LEU A 232 -4.78 -8.84 6.61
CA LEU A 232 -5.80 -8.61 5.60
C LEU A 232 -5.26 -8.89 4.18
N VAL A 233 -4.02 -8.50 3.90
CA VAL A 233 -3.35 -8.83 2.63
C VAL A 233 -3.18 -10.34 2.48
N LEU A 234 -2.80 -11.07 3.51
CA LEU A 234 -2.70 -12.53 3.48
C LEU A 234 -4.06 -13.19 3.20
N PHE A 235 -5.14 -12.70 3.81
CA PHE A 235 -6.50 -13.16 3.48
C PHE A 235 -6.81 -12.95 2.00
N LEU A 236 -6.55 -11.77 1.45
CA LEU A 236 -6.79 -11.48 0.03
C LEU A 236 -5.90 -12.28 -0.92
N CYS A 237 -4.74 -12.77 -0.45
CA CYS A 237 -3.87 -13.67 -1.20
C CYS A 237 -4.26 -15.15 -1.06
N SER A 238 -5.10 -15.51 -0.10
CA SER A 238 -5.51 -16.89 0.17
C SER A 238 -6.58 -17.38 -0.82
N GLU A 239 -6.86 -18.69 -0.75
CA GLU A 239 -7.98 -19.28 -1.49
C GLU A 239 -9.33 -18.72 -1.03
N ALA A 240 -9.47 -18.44 0.27
CA ALA A 240 -10.68 -17.81 0.81
C ALA A 240 -10.95 -16.41 0.22
N GLY A 241 -9.90 -15.71 -0.18
CA GLY A 241 -9.99 -14.41 -0.85
C GLY A 241 -10.20 -14.48 -2.38
N SER A 242 -10.22 -15.67 -2.99
CA SER A 242 -10.21 -15.83 -4.45
C SER A 242 -11.43 -15.23 -5.17
N GLN A 243 -12.56 -15.10 -4.48
CA GLN A 243 -13.77 -14.46 -5.00
C GLN A 243 -13.95 -12.99 -4.57
N VAL A 244 -12.99 -12.44 -3.81
CA VAL A 244 -12.96 -11.00 -3.51
C VAL A 244 -12.31 -10.27 -4.68
N ARG A 245 -13.08 -9.50 -5.43
CA ARG A 245 -12.67 -8.88 -6.69
C ARG A 245 -13.20 -7.45 -6.80
N GLY A 246 -12.32 -6.49 -7.00
CA GLY A 246 -12.68 -5.07 -7.12
C GLY A 246 -13.20 -4.44 -5.83
N ALA A 247 -13.02 -5.09 -4.70
CA ALA A 247 -13.50 -4.61 -3.40
C ALA A 247 -12.55 -3.57 -2.79
N ALA A 248 -13.13 -2.67 -1.97
CA ALA A 248 -12.42 -1.75 -1.11
C ALA A 248 -12.72 -2.13 0.35
N TRP A 249 -11.71 -2.63 1.06
CA TRP A 249 -11.85 -3.16 2.42
C TRP A 249 -11.34 -2.18 3.45
N ASN A 250 -12.24 -1.73 4.31
CA ASN A 250 -11.90 -0.83 5.39
C ASN A 250 -11.24 -1.57 6.56
N ILE A 251 -10.22 -0.95 7.12
CA ILE A 251 -9.63 -1.29 8.40
C ILE A 251 -9.30 0.04 9.07
N ASP A 252 -10.30 0.64 9.71
CA ASP A 252 -10.35 2.08 9.99
C ASP A 252 -10.92 2.43 11.36
N GLY A 253 -11.08 1.43 12.24
CA GLY A 253 -11.59 1.64 13.60
C GLY A 253 -12.99 2.28 13.65
N GLY A 254 -13.79 2.10 12.58
CA GLY A 254 -15.15 2.62 12.50
C GLY A 254 -15.27 4.01 11.88
N TRP A 255 -14.20 4.55 11.29
CA TRP A 255 -14.24 5.88 10.66
C TRP A 255 -15.35 6.04 9.63
N LEU A 256 -15.59 5.03 8.80
CA LEU A 256 -16.59 5.07 7.73
C LEU A 256 -17.94 4.46 8.13
N ALA A 257 -18.11 4.08 9.38
CA ALA A 257 -19.36 3.51 9.89
C ALA A 257 -20.36 4.58 10.40
N GLN A 258 -20.00 5.85 10.36
CA GLN A 258 -20.78 6.98 10.87
C GLN A 258 -21.20 7.98 9.78
#